data_06d619a7108a0f7fa6940d4e656a758d
#
_entry.id   06d619a7108a0f7fa6940d4e656a758d
#
_cell.length_a   1.000
_cell.length_b   1.000
_cell.length_c   1.000
_cell.angle_alpha   90.00
_cell.angle_beta   90.00
_cell.angle_gamma   90.00
#
_symmetry.space_group_name_H-M   'P 1'
#
loop_
_entity.id
_entity.type
_entity.pdbx_description
1 polymer ?
#
loop_
_entity_poly.entity_id
_entity_poly.type
_entity_poly.pdbx_seq_one_letter_code
_entity_poly.pdbx_strand_id
1 'polypeptide(L)'
;MAPKVNIIIYSLYHHIYTLAKSVEEGLKEAGVDAKILQVAETLPEEVVKAKMHAPDRPDVPIATIADLEEADGVIFGLPTRFGQLPSQFKAFLDSTGGLWAKGALAGKFAGVFFSTGSQHGGQETTAMTTVTYFAHHGMIYVPLGFANPHLFDNSEVIGGSAWGAGTVAGGDGSRQVSDKEKEIGKTQGTNFGNVVKTYVAGKSA
;
A
#
# COMPACT_ATOMS: atom_id res chain seq x y z
N MET A 1 0.39 -24.40 -2.92
CA MET A 1 -0.03 -23.51 -1.82
C MET A 1 -0.55 -22.20 -2.42
N ALA A 2 -1.46 -21.51 -1.75
CA ALA A 2 -1.87 -20.17 -2.19
C ALA A 2 -0.65 -19.21 -2.10
N PRO A 3 -0.47 -18.32 -3.07
CA PRO A 3 0.57 -17.30 -2.97
C PRO A 3 0.35 -16.39 -1.75
N LYS A 4 1.43 -15.89 -1.17
CA LYS A 4 1.38 -14.97 -0.03
C LYS A 4 1.59 -13.54 -0.50
N VAL A 5 0.68 -12.63 -0.13
CA VAL A 5 0.84 -11.18 -0.36
C VAL A 5 0.64 -10.43 0.95
N ASN A 6 1.64 -9.69 1.36
CA ASN A 6 1.57 -8.84 2.54
C ASN A 6 1.22 -7.39 2.15
N ILE A 7 0.23 -6.82 2.81
CA ILE A 7 -0.15 -5.42 2.68
C ILE A 7 0.48 -4.69 3.86
N ILE A 8 1.54 -3.92 3.60
CA ILE A 8 2.28 -3.21 4.65
C ILE A 8 1.87 -1.75 4.62
N ILE A 9 1.36 -1.24 5.73
CA ILE A 9 0.79 0.10 5.81
C ILE A 9 1.45 0.96 6.89
N TYR A 10 1.34 2.28 6.72
CA TYR A 10 1.32 3.24 7.81
C TYR A 10 -0.02 3.98 7.78
N SER A 11 -0.73 4.06 8.88
CA SER A 11 -2.06 4.69 8.92
C SER A 11 -2.28 5.41 10.24
N LEU A 12 -2.14 6.74 10.24
CA LEU A 12 -2.34 7.54 11.42
C LEU A 12 -3.83 7.83 11.69
N TYR A 13 -4.60 8.16 10.64
CA TYR A 13 -6.03 8.54 10.71
C TYR A 13 -6.96 7.55 10.01
N HIS A 14 -6.55 6.31 9.87
CA HIS A 14 -7.28 5.15 9.35
C HIS A 14 -7.68 5.16 7.87
N HIS A 15 -7.47 6.23 7.10
CA HIS A 15 -7.78 6.24 5.66
C HIS A 15 -7.05 5.13 4.91
N ILE A 16 -5.74 5.00 5.11
CA ILE A 16 -4.94 3.92 4.51
C ILE A 16 -5.38 2.55 5.02
N TYR A 17 -5.68 2.41 6.31
CA TYR A 17 -6.16 1.14 6.85
C TYR A 17 -7.52 0.73 6.28
N THR A 18 -8.43 1.70 6.10
CA THR A 18 -9.73 1.44 5.48
C THR A 18 -9.58 0.99 4.02
N LEU A 19 -8.71 1.65 3.26
CA LEU A 19 -8.44 1.25 1.88
C LEU A 19 -7.71 -0.10 1.81
N ALA A 20 -6.81 -0.39 2.75
CA ALA A 20 -6.10 -1.67 2.85
C ALA A 20 -7.04 -2.86 3.01
N LYS A 21 -8.16 -2.70 3.74
CA LYS A 21 -9.17 -3.75 3.86
C LYS A 21 -9.82 -4.09 2.51
N SER A 22 -10.06 -3.09 1.67
CA SER A 22 -10.59 -3.32 0.32
C SER A 22 -9.59 -4.00 -0.60
N VAL A 23 -8.31 -3.62 -0.51
CA VAL A 23 -7.22 -4.30 -1.24
C VAL A 23 -7.09 -5.75 -0.77
N GLU A 24 -7.17 -6.01 0.54
CA GLU A 24 -7.13 -7.36 1.11
C GLU A 24 -8.30 -8.22 0.62
N GLU A 25 -9.51 -7.64 0.57
CA GLU A 25 -10.69 -8.32 0.03
C GLU A 25 -10.46 -8.76 -1.41
N GLY A 26 -9.95 -7.87 -2.27
CA GLY A 26 -9.65 -8.20 -3.66
C GLY A 26 -8.58 -9.28 -3.82
N LEU A 27 -7.54 -9.27 -2.99
CA LEU A 27 -6.52 -10.33 -2.96
C LEU A 27 -7.11 -11.68 -2.54
N LYS A 28 -7.96 -11.72 -1.53
CA LYS A 28 -8.64 -12.93 -1.08
C LYS A 28 -9.57 -13.50 -2.14
N GLU A 29 -10.31 -12.65 -2.87
CA GLU A 29 -11.13 -13.06 -4.01
C GLU A 29 -10.30 -13.66 -5.15
N ALA A 30 -9.09 -13.18 -5.38
CA ALA A 30 -8.15 -13.79 -6.32
C ALA A 30 -7.57 -15.14 -5.84
N GLY A 31 -7.86 -15.56 -4.60
CA GLY A 31 -7.35 -16.79 -4.00
C GLY A 31 -5.92 -16.68 -3.47
N VAL A 32 -5.54 -15.51 -3.01
CA VAL A 32 -4.23 -15.21 -2.39
C VAL A 32 -4.36 -15.20 -0.88
N ASP A 33 -3.36 -15.72 -0.17
CA ASP A 33 -3.22 -15.57 1.29
C ASP A 33 -2.72 -14.14 1.58
N ALA A 34 -3.64 -13.27 1.99
CA ALA A 34 -3.38 -11.84 2.18
C ALA A 34 -3.40 -11.48 3.67
N LYS A 35 -2.43 -10.65 4.11
CA LYS A 35 -2.31 -10.19 5.49
C LYS A 35 -1.97 -8.70 5.52
N ILE A 36 -2.70 -7.95 6.36
CA ILE A 36 -2.40 -6.55 6.64
C ILE A 36 -1.43 -6.47 7.82
N LEU A 37 -0.35 -5.71 7.64
CA LEU A 37 0.68 -5.41 8.62
C LEU A 37 0.90 -3.90 8.66
N GLN A 38 1.41 -3.37 9.76
CA GLN A 38 1.75 -1.95 9.86
C GLN A 38 3.21 -1.74 10.24
N VAL A 39 3.85 -0.71 9.71
CA VAL A 39 5.19 -0.33 10.16
C VAL A 39 5.14 0.24 11.58
N ALA A 40 6.22 0.11 12.32
CA ALA A 40 6.33 0.67 13.67
C ALA A 40 6.20 2.20 13.66
N GLU A 41 5.65 2.76 14.73
CA GLU A 41 5.68 4.21 14.96
C GLU A 41 7.07 4.63 15.40
N THR A 42 7.53 5.78 14.90
CA THR A 42 8.83 6.35 15.24
C THR A 42 8.72 7.67 16.02
N LEU A 43 7.52 8.24 16.08
CA LEU A 43 7.25 9.44 16.86
C LEU A 43 6.93 9.08 18.32
N PRO A 44 7.29 9.92 19.29
CA PRO A 44 6.86 9.78 20.67
C PRO A 44 5.32 9.76 20.77
N GLU A 45 4.80 8.93 21.67
CA GLU A 45 3.34 8.80 21.89
C GLU A 45 2.68 10.14 22.21
N GLU A 46 3.36 10.98 23.00
CA GLU A 46 2.90 12.34 23.31
C GLU A 46 2.67 13.19 22.04
N VAL A 47 3.54 13.06 21.03
CA VAL A 47 3.39 13.79 19.77
C VAL A 47 2.17 13.27 19.02
N VAL A 48 2.04 11.95 18.92
CA VAL A 48 0.94 11.28 18.19
C VAL A 48 -0.40 11.59 18.82
N LYS A 49 -0.52 11.49 20.15
CA LYS A 49 -1.79 11.67 20.87
C LYS A 49 -2.10 13.13 21.15
N ALA A 50 -1.19 13.87 21.78
CA ALA A 50 -1.49 15.21 22.29
C ALA A 50 -1.39 16.31 21.21
N LYS A 51 -0.48 16.18 20.23
CA LYS A 51 -0.29 17.19 19.19
C LYS A 51 -1.01 16.87 17.90
N MET A 52 -1.03 15.59 17.49
CA MET A 52 -1.64 15.16 16.23
C MET A 52 -3.08 14.65 16.42
N HIS A 53 -3.53 14.47 17.67
CA HIS A 53 -4.88 13.98 18.01
C HIS A 53 -5.25 12.70 17.25
N ALA A 54 -4.24 11.84 17.01
CA ALA A 54 -4.47 10.61 16.27
C ALA A 54 -5.28 9.60 17.10
N PRO A 55 -6.21 8.86 16.47
CA PRO A 55 -6.89 7.75 17.11
C PRO A 55 -5.91 6.64 17.47
N ASP A 56 -6.40 5.62 18.16
CA ASP A 56 -5.59 4.41 18.39
C ASP A 56 -5.22 3.76 17.06
N ARG A 57 -4.02 3.20 17.01
CA ARG A 57 -3.54 2.54 15.80
C ARG A 57 -4.39 1.31 15.48
N PRO A 58 -4.49 0.93 14.19
CA PRO A 58 -5.15 -0.32 13.81
C PRO A 58 -4.59 -1.51 14.60
N ASP A 59 -5.47 -2.40 15.04
CA ASP A 59 -5.08 -3.65 15.70
C ASP A 59 -4.65 -4.68 14.63
N VAL A 60 -3.46 -4.46 14.08
CA VAL A 60 -2.79 -5.37 13.13
C VAL A 60 -1.30 -5.49 13.51
N PRO A 61 -0.67 -6.64 13.24
CA PRO A 61 0.72 -6.87 13.63
C PRO A 61 1.70 -5.85 13.03
N ILE A 62 2.81 -5.62 13.74
CA ILE A 62 3.93 -4.84 13.23
C ILE A 62 4.69 -5.66 12.20
N ALA A 63 4.96 -5.05 11.04
CA ALA A 63 5.72 -5.66 9.96
C ALA A 63 7.18 -5.87 10.37
N THR A 64 7.72 -6.99 9.98
CA THR A 64 9.13 -7.36 10.17
C THR A 64 9.82 -7.53 8.82
N ILE A 65 11.15 -7.62 8.83
CA ILE A 65 11.95 -7.91 7.63
C ILE A 65 11.59 -9.28 7.04
N ALA A 66 11.28 -10.25 7.88
CA ALA A 66 10.87 -11.59 7.45
C ALA A 66 9.54 -11.56 6.64
N ASP A 67 8.62 -10.66 6.98
CA ASP A 67 7.36 -10.52 6.24
C ASP A 67 7.57 -10.08 4.78
N LEU A 68 8.66 -9.35 4.47
CA LEU A 68 9.06 -9.04 3.09
C LEU A 68 9.70 -10.25 2.40
N GLU A 69 10.57 -10.96 3.11
CA GLU A 69 11.34 -12.08 2.56
C GLU A 69 10.46 -13.30 2.28
N GLU A 70 9.44 -13.56 3.10
CA GLU A 70 8.55 -14.73 2.96
C GLU A 70 7.41 -14.55 1.95
N ALA A 71 7.04 -13.32 1.63
CA ALA A 71 5.94 -13.03 0.71
C ALA A 71 6.35 -13.24 -0.76
N ASP A 72 5.41 -13.67 -1.61
CA ASP A 72 5.55 -13.67 -3.06
C ASP A 72 5.37 -12.26 -3.65
N GLY A 73 4.61 -11.41 -2.95
CA GLY A 73 4.40 -10.02 -3.30
C GLY A 73 4.05 -9.15 -2.09
N VAL A 74 4.23 -7.85 -2.25
CA VAL A 74 3.90 -6.85 -1.22
C VAL A 74 3.17 -5.67 -1.84
N ILE A 75 2.19 -5.12 -1.11
CA ILE A 75 1.53 -3.87 -1.49
C ILE A 75 1.71 -2.87 -0.35
N PHE A 76 2.28 -1.70 -0.66
CA PHE A 76 2.55 -0.66 0.32
C PHE A 76 1.41 0.36 0.36
N GLY A 77 0.85 0.59 1.54
CA GLY A 77 -0.18 1.61 1.79
C GLY A 77 0.41 2.84 2.46
N LEU A 78 0.44 3.96 1.75
CA LEU A 78 1.25 5.13 2.06
C LEU A 78 0.42 6.42 2.18
N PRO A 79 0.28 7.00 3.37
CA PRO A 79 -0.18 8.37 3.44
C PRO A 79 0.94 9.30 2.96
N THR A 80 0.64 10.21 2.05
CA THR A 80 1.66 11.14 1.53
C THR A 80 2.20 12.05 2.62
N ARG A 81 3.48 12.36 2.51
CA ARG A 81 4.16 13.46 3.20
C ARG A 81 4.96 14.23 2.15
N PHE A 82 4.41 15.38 1.74
CA PHE A 82 5.06 16.22 0.72
C PHE A 82 5.37 15.48 -0.59
N GLY A 83 4.43 14.62 -1.04
CA GLY A 83 4.59 13.84 -2.27
C GLY A 83 5.50 12.61 -2.14
N GLN A 84 5.81 12.18 -0.91
CA GLN A 84 6.66 11.02 -0.61
C GLN A 84 6.01 10.16 0.48
N LEU A 85 6.58 8.98 0.70
CA LEU A 85 6.22 8.11 1.83
C LEU A 85 6.62 8.76 3.19
N PRO A 86 5.94 8.43 4.29
CA PRO A 86 6.25 8.98 5.60
C PRO A 86 7.56 8.42 6.17
N SER A 87 8.18 9.17 7.08
CA SER A 87 9.45 8.80 7.73
C SER A 87 9.39 7.44 8.42
N GLN A 88 8.26 7.07 9.01
CA GLN A 88 8.04 5.76 9.63
C GLN A 88 8.21 4.62 8.62
N PHE A 89 7.64 4.82 7.44
CA PHE A 89 7.76 3.83 6.36
C PHE A 89 9.18 3.80 5.80
N LYS A 90 9.80 4.98 5.64
CA LYS A 90 11.19 5.08 5.20
C LYS A 90 12.16 4.38 6.16
N ALA A 91 11.96 4.54 7.47
CA ALA A 91 12.77 3.85 8.48
C ALA A 91 12.67 2.32 8.34
N PHE A 92 11.47 1.79 8.07
CA PHE A 92 11.28 0.38 7.78
C PHE A 92 12.03 -0.04 6.50
N LEU A 93 11.91 0.73 5.42
CA LEU A 93 12.62 0.43 4.17
C LEU A 93 14.14 0.51 4.33
N ASP A 94 14.65 1.47 5.10
CA ASP A 94 16.10 1.61 5.35
C ASP A 94 16.68 0.42 6.13
N SER A 95 15.86 -0.28 6.91
CA SER A 95 16.29 -1.48 7.62
C SER A 95 16.46 -2.72 6.71
N THR A 96 16.06 -2.64 5.43
CA THR A 96 16.12 -3.76 4.47
C THR A 96 17.46 -3.95 3.78
N GLY A 97 18.52 -3.24 4.17
CA GLY A 97 19.85 -3.34 3.56
C GLY A 97 20.40 -4.76 3.48
N GLY A 98 20.11 -5.60 4.50
CA GLY A 98 20.47 -7.02 4.50
C GLY A 98 19.75 -7.84 3.43
N LEU A 99 18.47 -7.53 3.13
CA LEU A 99 17.74 -8.18 2.05
C LEU A 99 18.27 -7.75 0.67
N TRP A 100 18.62 -6.47 0.54
CA TRP A 100 19.22 -5.95 -0.68
C TRP A 100 20.56 -6.64 -0.99
N ALA A 101 21.43 -6.75 0.00
CA ALA A 101 22.74 -7.41 -0.16
C ALA A 101 22.64 -8.88 -0.60
N LYS A 102 21.56 -9.57 -0.20
CA LYS A 102 21.28 -10.97 -0.59
C LYS A 102 20.49 -11.10 -1.89
N GLY A 103 19.97 -10.00 -2.46
CA GLY A 103 19.01 -10.05 -3.55
C GLY A 103 17.69 -10.74 -3.19
N ALA A 104 17.30 -10.75 -1.92
CA ALA A 104 16.20 -11.58 -1.39
C ALA A 104 14.81 -11.16 -1.92
N LEU A 105 14.65 -9.93 -2.40
CA LEU A 105 13.40 -9.43 -2.95
C LEU A 105 13.36 -9.45 -4.49
N ALA A 106 14.46 -9.86 -5.15
CA ALA A 106 14.52 -9.88 -6.61
C ALA A 106 13.44 -10.82 -7.20
N GLY A 107 12.67 -10.30 -8.16
CA GLY A 107 11.59 -11.03 -8.83
C GLY A 107 10.30 -11.18 -8.01
N LYS A 108 10.22 -10.62 -6.79
CA LYS A 108 8.96 -10.51 -6.04
C LYS A 108 8.11 -9.36 -6.58
N PHE A 109 6.80 -9.46 -6.42
CA PHE A 109 5.87 -8.45 -6.90
C PHE A 109 5.70 -7.31 -5.89
N ALA A 110 5.52 -6.09 -6.39
CA ALA A 110 5.30 -4.91 -5.58
C ALA A 110 4.18 -4.03 -6.14
N GLY A 111 3.37 -3.46 -5.25
CA GLY A 111 2.34 -2.47 -5.58
C GLY A 111 2.31 -1.35 -4.56
N VAL A 112 1.58 -0.28 -4.86
CA VAL A 112 1.37 0.85 -3.95
C VAL A 112 -0.09 1.30 -3.99
N PHE A 113 -0.58 1.83 -2.86
CA PHE A 113 -1.78 2.65 -2.78
C PHE A 113 -1.55 3.78 -1.77
N PHE A 114 -2.33 4.85 -1.83
CA PHE A 114 -1.95 6.07 -1.12
C PHE A 114 -3.16 6.88 -0.62
N SER A 115 -2.89 7.82 0.28
CA SER A 115 -3.83 8.85 0.70
C SER A 115 -3.21 10.23 0.69
N THR A 116 -4.01 11.24 0.35
CA THR A 116 -3.63 12.65 0.38
C THR A 116 -4.74 13.49 1.03
N GLY A 117 -4.42 14.73 1.43
CA GLY A 117 -5.42 15.68 1.89
C GLY A 117 -6.23 16.30 0.75
N SER A 118 -5.71 16.31 -0.49
CA SER A 118 -6.36 16.91 -1.66
C SER A 118 -6.07 16.11 -2.92
N GLN A 119 -6.85 16.34 -4.00
CA GLN A 119 -6.64 15.69 -5.30
C GLN A 119 -5.26 15.99 -5.90
N HIS A 120 -4.71 17.18 -5.64
CA HIS A 120 -3.39 17.59 -6.12
C HIS A 120 -2.29 17.40 -5.07
N GLY A 121 -2.56 16.60 -4.03
CA GLY A 121 -1.71 16.42 -2.86
C GLY A 121 -0.51 15.49 -3.04
N GLY A 122 -0.24 14.98 -4.25
CA GLY A 122 0.93 14.16 -4.54
C GLY A 122 0.70 12.65 -4.47
N GLN A 123 -0.45 12.15 -4.89
CA GLN A 123 -0.71 10.71 -4.99
C GLN A 123 0.29 10.04 -5.92
N GLU A 124 0.43 10.54 -7.16
CA GLU A 124 1.35 9.98 -8.15
C GLU A 124 2.81 10.13 -7.75
N THR A 125 3.21 11.30 -7.21
CA THR A 125 4.60 11.50 -6.78
C THR A 125 4.98 10.59 -5.62
N THR A 126 4.05 10.29 -4.70
CA THR A 126 4.26 9.29 -3.64
C THR A 126 4.51 7.90 -4.23
N ALA A 127 3.77 7.50 -5.27
CA ALA A 127 4.02 6.27 -5.99
C ALA A 127 5.40 6.30 -6.70
N MET A 128 5.68 7.32 -7.50
CA MET A 128 6.93 7.45 -8.27
C MET A 128 8.16 7.40 -7.38
N THR A 129 8.16 8.07 -6.24
CA THR A 129 9.29 8.05 -5.29
C THR A 129 9.43 6.70 -4.59
N THR A 130 8.34 5.94 -4.42
CA THR A 130 8.36 4.60 -3.82
C THR A 130 8.84 3.54 -4.80
N VAL A 131 8.47 3.63 -6.08
CA VAL A 131 8.88 2.68 -7.13
C VAL A 131 10.40 2.60 -7.28
N THR A 132 11.13 3.66 -6.94
CA THR A 132 12.61 3.62 -6.92
C THR A 132 13.15 2.55 -5.96
N TYR A 133 12.51 2.35 -4.81
CA TYR A 133 12.86 1.27 -3.88
C TYR A 133 12.67 -0.11 -4.52
N PHE A 134 11.57 -0.32 -5.23
CA PHE A 134 11.31 -1.59 -5.91
C PHE A 134 12.38 -1.88 -6.98
N ALA A 135 12.75 -0.87 -7.76
CA ALA A 135 13.79 -0.99 -8.77
C ALA A 135 15.14 -1.38 -8.15
N HIS A 136 15.54 -0.77 -7.03
CA HIS A 136 16.79 -1.09 -6.34
C HIS A 136 16.82 -2.50 -5.75
N HIS A 137 15.67 -3.06 -5.39
CA HIS A 137 15.54 -4.44 -4.92
C HIS A 137 15.28 -5.46 -6.04
N GLY A 138 15.16 -5.03 -7.30
CA GLY A 138 14.84 -5.93 -8.42
C GLY A 138 13.42 -6.49 -8.38
N MET A 139 12.49 -5.78 -7.70
CA MET A 139 11.09 -6.18 -7.60
C MET A 139 10.32 -5.83 -8.88
N ILE A 140 9.26 -6.56 -9.14
CA ILE A 140 8.38 -6.37 -10.29
C ILE A 140 7.20 -5.51 -9.86
N TYR A 141 7.16 -4.26 -10.30
CA TYR A 141 6.05 -3.37 -10.00
C TYR A 141 4.80 -3.72 -10.83
N VAL A 142 3.66 -3.85 -10.14
CA VAL A 142 2.36 -4.11 -10.76
C VAL A 142 1.48 -2.88 -10.56
N PRO A 143 1.31 -2.04 -11.60
CA PRO A 143 0.45 -0.87 -11.52
C PRO A 143 -1.03 -1.26 -11.55
N LEU A 144 -1.89 -0.36 -11.08
CA LEU A 144 -3.35 -0.50 -11.23
C LEU A 144 -3.79 -0.31 -12.69
N GLY A 145 -3.12 0.57 -13.42
CA GLY A 145 -3.59 1.03 -14.73
C GLY A 145 -4.93 1.79 -14.58
N PHE A 146 -5.73 1.75 -15.61
CA PHE A 146 -7.10 2.28 -15.60
C PHE A 146 -8.13 1.14 -15.59
N ALA A 147 -7.89 0.14 -14.76
CA ALA A 147 -8.68 -1.09 -14.69
C ALA A 147 -10.06 -0.90 -14.02
N ASN A 148 -10.28 0.21 -13.32
CA ASN A 148 -11.56 0.52 -12.69
C ASN A 148 -12.19 1.77 -13.32
N PRO A 149 -13.49 1.73 -13.76
CA PRO A 149 -14.13 2.85 -14.43
C PRO A 149 -14.25 4.11 -13.56
N HIS A 150 -14.24 4.00 -12.25
CA HIS A 150 -14.29 5.13 -11.34
C HIS A 150 -13.07 6.06 -11.45
N LEU A 151 -11.96 5.60 -12.02
CA LEU A 151 -10.79 6.44 -12.31
C LEU A 151 -11.05 7.49 -13.43
N PHE A 152 -12.12 7.33 -14.19
CA PHE A 152 -12.54 8.29 -15.22
C PHE A 152 -13.68 9.21 -14.74
N ASP A 153 -14.21 8.99 -13.54
CA ASP A 153 -15.33 9.77 -13.01
C ASP A 153 -14.83 11.11 -12.46
N ASN A 154 -15.28 12.19 -13.10
CA ASN A 154 -14.98 13.56 -12.71
C ASN A 154 -16.18 14.26 -12.03
N SER A 155 -17.24 13.53 -11.70
CA SER A 155 -18.43 14.10 -11.05
C SER A 155 -18.24 14.37 -9.55
N GLU A 156 -17.26 13.74 -8.91
CA GLU A 156 -16.92 13.91 -7.51
C GLU A 156 -15.42 13.76 -7.27
N VAL A 157 -14.99 14.03 -6.02
CA VAL A 157 -13.60 13.81 -5.59
C VAL A 157 -13.35 12.33 -5.41
N ILE A 158 -12.45 11.76 -6.21
CA ILE A 158 -12.01 10.36 -6.14
C ILE A 158 -10.49 10.33 -6.13
N GLY A 159 -9.92 9.56 -5.20
CA GLY A 159 -8.49 9.29 -5.16
C GLY A 159 -8.11 8.10 -6.05
N GLY A 160 -6.83 8.01 -6.35
CA GLY A 160 -6.25 6.97 -7.20
C GLY A 160 -5.71 7.51 -8.51
N SER A 161 -4.95 6.67 -9.16
CA SER A 161 -4.37 6.92 -10.48
C SER A 161 -3.95 5.60 -11.12
N ALA A 162 -3.36 5.66 -12.31
CA ALA A 162 -2.77 4.48 -12.96
C ALA A 162 -1.70 3.78 -12.11
N TRP A 163 -1.09 4.48 -11.16
CA TRP A 163 -0.05 3.93 -10.28
C TRP A 163 -0.61 3.05 -9.17
N GLY A 164 -1.80 3.37 -8.66
CA GLY A 164 -2.42 2.60 -7.58
C GLY A 164 -3.73 3.24 -7.10
N ALA A 165 -4.47 2.50 -6.30
CA ALA A 165 -5.65 3.01 -5.63
C ALA A 165 -5.29 4.15 -4.68
N GLY A 166 -6.23 5.04 -4.43
CA GLY A 166 -6.00 6.17 -3.56
C GLY A 166 -7.27 6.63 -2.87
N THR A 167 -7.09 7.48 -1.85
CA THR A 167 -8.19 8.20 -1.20
C THR A 167 -7.78 9.63 -0.90
N VAL A 168 -8.76 10.53 -0.88
CA VAL A 168 -8.58 11.93 -0.52
C VAL A 168 -9.28 12.19 0.81
N ALA A 169 -8.52 12.57 1.83
CA ALA A 169 -9.02 12.75 3.19
C ALA A 169 -9.74 14.09 3.43
N GLY A 170 -9.60 15.06 2.52
CA GLY A 170 -9.99 16.45 2.75
C GLY A 170 -8.91 17.23 3.52
N GLY A 171 -8.95 18.56 3.42
CA GLY A 171 -7.94 19.42 4.07
C GLY A 171 -7.93 19.35 5.60
N ASP A 172 -9.07 19.00 6.20
CA ASP A 172 -9.27 18.80 7.63
C ASP A 172 -9.24 17.32 8.06
N GLY A 173 -9.08 16.39 7.09
CA GLY A 173 -9.05 14.96 7.34
C GLY A 173 -10.43 14.32 7.59
N SER A 174 -11.54 15.04 7.46
CA SER A 174 -12.88 14.57 7.80
C SER A 174 -13.51 13.66 6.73
N ARG A 175 -13.10 13.80 5.46
CA ARG A 175 -13.65 12.99 4.37
C ARG A 175 -13.21 11.54 4.52
N GLN A 176 -14.19 10.66 4.62
CA GLN A 176 -13.94 9.21 4.72
C GLN A 176 -13.68 8.60 3.32
N VAL A 177 -13.04 7.43 3.30
CA VAL A 177 -12.83 6.65 2.08
C VAL A 177 -14.18 6.34 1.45
N SER A 178 -14.41 6.80 0.22
CA SER A 178 -15.67 6.60 -0.50
C SER A 178 -15.84 5.16 -0.98
N ASP A 179 -17.07 4.77 -1.31
CA ASP A 179 -17.31 3.42 -1.83
C ASP A 179 -16.64 3.21 -3.19
N LYS A 180 -16.55 4.24 -4.03
CA LYS A 180 -15.79 4.17 -5.30
C LYS A 180 -14.30 3.96 -5.07
N GLU A 181 -13.70 4.66 -4.09
CA GLU A 181 -12.30 4.46 -3.72
C GLU A 181 -12.05 3.05 -3.16
N LYS A 182 -13.00 2.49 -2.39
CA LYS A 182 -12.94 1.09 -1.93
C LYS A 182 -13.01 0.11 -3.10
N GLU A 183 -13.89 0.33 -4.07
CA GLU A 183 -13.99 -0.51 -5.28
C GLU A 183 -12.70 -0.46 -6.11
N ILE A 184 -12.09 0.71 -6.25
CA ILE A 184 -10.76 0.85 -6.89
C ILE A 184 -9.71 0.04 -6.11
N GLY A 185 -9.69 0.13 -4.77
CA GLY A 185 -8.79 -0.64 -3.92
C GLY A 185 -8.98 -2.15 -4.08
N LYS A 186 -10.22 -2.61 -4.11
CA LYS A 186 -10.57 -4.02 -4.35
C LYS A 186 -10.13 -4.49 -5.74
N THR A 187 -10.36 -3.69 -6.78
CA THR A 187 -9.89 -3.97 -8.14
C THR A 187 -8.38 -4.11 -8.18
N GLN A 188 -7.64 -3.23 -7.50
CA GLN A 188 -6.18 -3.35 -7.41
C GLN A 188 -5.77 -4.66 -6.74
N GLY A 189 -6.39 -5.02 -5.62
CA GLY A 189 -6.11 -6.27 -4.91
C GLY A 189 -6.35 -7.49 -5.80
N THR A 190 -7.49 -7.55 -6.50
CA THR A 190 -7.83 -8.66 -7.40
C THR A 190 -6.84 -8.78 -8.56
N ASN A 191 -6.50 -7.67 -9.22
CA ASN A 191 -5.58 -7.66 -10.35
C ASN A 191 -4.16 -8.06 -9.92
N PHE A 192 -3.66 -7.49 -8.83
CA PHE A 192 -2.37 -7.83 -8.26
C PHE A 192 -2.30 -9.32 -7.89
N GLY A 193 -3.33 -9.81 -7.19
CA GLY A 193 -3.42 -11.22 -6.79
C GLY A 193 -3.41 -12.17 -7.98
N ASN A 194 -4.13 -11.86 -9.05
CA ASN A 194 -4.15 -12.66 -10.28
C ASN A 194 -2.76 -12.72 -10.96
N VAL A 195 -2.03 -11.61 -11.00
CA VAL A 195 -0.66 -11.57 -11.55
C VAL A 195 0.28 -12.46 -10.73
N VAL A 196 0.29 -12.30 -9.39
CA VAL A 196 1.13 -13.10 -8.50
C VAL A 196 0.80 -14.58 -8.61
N LYS A 197 -0.49 -14.93 -8.58
CA LYS A 197 -0.97 -16.32 -8.68
C LYS A 197 -0.55 -16.98 -9.99
N THR A 198 -0.70 -16.27 -11.11
CA THR A 198 -0.32 -16.80 -12.43
C THR A 198 1.19 -17.08 -12.49
N TYR A 199 2.00 -16.17 -11.97
CA TYR A 199 3.44 -16.32 -11.96
C TYR A 199 3.91 -17.47 -11.06
N VAL A 200 3.37 -17.57 -9.84
CA VAL A 200 3.71 -18.64 -8.89
C VAL A 200 3.31 -20.01 -9.44
N ALA A 201 2.13 -20.12 -10.09
CA ALA A 201 1.71 -21.33 -10.75
C ALA A 201 2.66 -21.74 -11.88
N GLY A 202 3.11 -20.76 -12.70
CA GLY A 202 4.05 -21.00 -13.79
C GLY A 202 5.44 -21.45 -13.34
N LYS A 203 5.90 -21.05 -12.13
CA LYS A 203 7.16 -21.54 -11.56
C LYS A 203 7.10 -23.00 -11.11
N SER A 204 5.91 -23.54 -10.87
CA SER A 204 5.70 -24.88 -10.36
C SER A 204 5.39 -25.91 -11.48
N ALA A 205 5.26 -25.45 -12.72
CA ALA A 205 5.05 -26.24 -13.90
C ALA A 205 6.37 -26.60 -14.60
#